data_3b3f958a5e4851e46e4678d27641678b
#
_entry.id   3b3f958a5e4851e46e4678d27641678b
#
_cell.length_a   1.000
_cell.length_b   1.000
_cell.length_c   1.000
_cell.angle_alpha   90.00
_cell.angle_beta   90.00
_cell.angle_gamma   90.00
#
_symmetry.space_group_name_H-M   'P 1'
#
loop_
_entity.id
_entity.type
_entity.pdbx_description
1 polymer ?
#
loop_
_entity_poly.entity_id
_entity_poly.type
_entity_poly.pdbx_seq_one_letter_code
_entity_poly.pdbx_strand_id
1 'polypeptide(L)'
;MRLFSTVAGLRCYLDLSQGKQPRSSDSPSNPVPTPALQIGFVPTMGALHAGHLSLMERAKRENQLVIVSIFVNPLQFAPNEDFGRYPRPLERDRALCEEAGVDVLFAPTPEEMGVTASTQTYVQPPKAMMLRLCGAFRPGHFEGVATIVTKLLNLVQPDRAYFGQKDAQQVAIIRQLVRDLNLPVKIVACPIIREANGLALSSRNQYLSDEEKIQAATLYQGLATAQKLFRTGERSSANLVQAVKLELANVPVIHPEYIELVDPMTLEPLETVTDEGLLALAARIGSTRLIDNYVLRDRKPIIAIDGPAGAGKSTVAKKAAEVLGLFYLDTGAMYRALTWFLLQSGVDLSDEPTVAELASQCHIEFVNTTPTPSVFVNGEDVTQAIRAPRVTARVSAIAAQGSVREALVKQQQNYGRRGGIVIDGRDIGTHVFPDAEVKVFLTASIEERARRRQVDLKNLGQPDVNLSELEASIAERDRQDSTRAISPLRKADDAIGIETDNLTIDQVLDAIVTLYQKTASVLA
;
A
#
# COMPACT_ATOMS: atom_id res chain seq x y z
N MET A 1 -19.11 7.92 16.23
CA MET A 1 -19.34 7.68 14.78
C MET A 1 -20.62 8.38 14.31
N ARG A 2 -20.66 8.94 13.06
CA ARG A 2 -21.89 9.47 12.45
C ARG A 2 -22.44 8.46 11.44
N LEU A 3 -23.76 8.30 11.40
CA LEU A 3 -24.44 7.46 10.42
C LEU A 3 -25.16 8.34 9.39
N PHE A 4 -24.91 8.09 8.10
CA PHE A 4 -25.63 8.71 7.00
C PHE A 4 -26.29 7.64 6.13
N SER A 5 -27.54 7.86 5.77
CA SER A 5 -28.29 7.02 4.81
C SER A 5 -28.53 7.73 3.47
N THR A 6 -28.20 9.02 3.39
CA THR A 6 -28.42 9.84 2.18
C THR A 6 -27.12 10.39 1.63
N VAL A 7 -27.05 10.48 0.31
CA VAL A 7 -25.92 11.09 -0.43
C VAL A 7 -25.76 12.57 -0.06
N ALA A 8 -26.88 13.29 0.10
CA ALA A 8 -26.87 14.71 0.46
C ALA A 8 -26.26 14.94 1.84
N GLY A 9 -26.64 14.12 2.83
CA GLY A 9 -26.09 14.21 4.19
C GLY A 9 -24.59 13.91 4.24
N LEU A 10 -24.14 12.85 3.55
CA LEU A 10 -22.72 12.51 3.45
C LEU A 10 -21.92 13.63 2.79
N ARG A 11 -22.36 14.14 1.63
CA ARG A 11 -21.68 15.23 0.91
C ARG A 11 -21.57 16.50 1.74
N CYS A 12 -22.66 16.92 2.37
CA CYS A 12 -22.67 18.09 3.25
C CYS A 12 -21.62 17.93 4.38
N TYR A 13 -21.56 16.77 5.00
CA TYR A 13 -20.56 16.50 6.04
C TYR A 13 -19.11 16.56 5.51
N LEU A 14 -18.85 15.98 4.33
CA LEU A 14 -17.54 15.99 3.71
C LEU A 14 -17.09 17.39 3.31
N ASP A 15 -17.97 18.19 2.70
CA ASP A 15 -17.67 19.57 2.31
C ASP A 15 -17.34 20.44 3.53
N LEU A 16 -18.10 20.30 4.63
CA LEU A 16 -17.81 20.98 5.88
C LEU A 16 -16.46 20.53 6.50
N SER A 17 -16.18 19.23 6.46
CA SER A 17 -14.95 18.66 7.02
C SER A 17 -13.71 19.07 6.23
N GLN A 18 -13.83 19.33 4.93
CA GLN A 18 -12.77 19.78 4.05
C GLN A 18 -12.65 21.33 3.97
N GLY A 19 -13.46 22.07 4.77
CA GLY A 19 -13.46 23.53 4.75
C GLY A 19 -14.01 24.15 3.46
N LYS A 20 -14.70 23.39 2.62
CA LYS A 20 -15.40 23.87 1.43
C LYS A 20 -16.72 24.55 1.83
N GLN A 21 -16.63 25.72 2.50
CA GLN A 21 -17.83 26.54 2.76
C GLN A 21 -18.31 27.18 1.47
N PRO A 22 -19.66 27.34 1.27
CA PRO A 22 -20.17 28.20 0.23
C PRO A 22 -19.62 29.61 0.46
N ARG A 23 -18.92 30.16 -0.54
CA ARG A 23 -18.40 31.53 -0.48
C ARG A 23 -19.56 32.48 -0.26
N SER A 24 -19.70 33.01 0.96
CA SER A 24 -20.46 34.24 1.17
C SER A 24 -19.64 35.38 0.56
N SER A 25 -20.27 36.21 -0.23
CA SER A 25 -19.66 37.28 -1.04
C SER A 25 -18.95 38.39 -0.24
N ASP A 26 -18.88 38.31 1.09
CA ASP A 26 -18.57 39.46 1.94
C ASP A 26 -17.38 39.28 2.90
N SER A 27 -16.43 38.37 2.64
CA SER A 27 -15.23 38.28 3.48
C SER A 27 -13.95 38.30 2.68
N PRO A 28 -13.17 39.40 2.72
CA PRO A 28 -11.83 39.50 2.14
C PRO A 28 -10.77 39.03 3.15
N SER A 29 -10.79 37.79 3.55
CA SER A 29 -9.67 37.22 4.31
C SER A 29 -9.11 36.02 3.56
N ASN A 30 -7.83 36.13 3.15
CA ASN A 30 -7.05 35.01 2.64
C ASN A 30 -7.12 33.87 3.67
N PRO A 31 -7.78 32.73 3.37
CA PRO A 31 -7.77 31.61 4.29
C PRO A 31 -6.35 31.08 4.38
N VAL A 32 -5.81 30.98 5.59
CA VAL A 32 -4.63 30.17 5.87
C VAL A 32 -4.94 28.75 5.37
N PRO A 33 -4.13 28.16 4.49
CA PRO A 33 -4.40 26.81 3.98
C PRO A 33 -4.44 25.83 5.16
N THR A 34 -5.62 25.38 5.53
CA THR A 34 -5.74 24.28 6.48
C THR A 34 -5.26 23.01 5.75
N PRO A 35 -4.38 22.19 6.35
CA PRO A 35 -3.95 20.94 5.72
C PRO A 35 -5.17 20.13 5.31
N ALA A 36 -5.22 19.70 4.05
CA ALA A 36 -6.32 18.87 3.55
C ALA A 36 -6.45 17.61 4.40
N LEU A 37 -7.67 17.37 4.89
CA LEU A 37 -8.00 16.21 5.71
C LEU A 37 -7.84 14.93 4.89
N GLN A 38 -6.97 14.00 5.30
CA GLN A 38 -6.80 12.72 4.61
C GLN A 38 -7.96 11.77 4.92
N ILE A 39 -8.63 11.31 3.87
CA ILE A 39 -9.81 10.46 3.94
C ILE A 39 -9.48 9.04 3.54
N GLY A 40 -9.69 8.08 4.47
CA GLY A 40 -9.66 6.65 4.21
C GLY A 40 -11.07 6.10 3.99
N PHE A 41 -11.26 5.24 3.00
CA PHE A 41 -12.55 4.64 2.67
C PHE A 41 -12.49 3.11 2.68
N VAL A 42 -13.47 2.48 3.32
CA VAL A 42 -13.61 1.01 3.36
C VAL A 42 -15.00 0.64 2.81
N PRO A 43 -15.13 0.30 1.52
CA PRO A 43 -16.39 -0.15 0.96
C PRO A 43 -16.69 -1.60 1.38
N THR A 44 -17.88 -1.84 1.91
CA THR A 44 -18.33 -3.18 2.31
C THR A 44 -19.79 -3.44 1.90
N MET A 45 -20.17 -4.71 1.94
CA MET A 45 -21.58 -5.11 1.81
C MET A 45 -22.25 -5.41 3.17
N GLY A 46 -21.57 -5.12 4.28
CA GLY A 46 -22.03 -5.50 5.63
C GLY A 46 -21.71 -6.95 5.99
N ALA A 47 -22.39 -7.46 7.02
CA ALA A 47 -22.07 -8.72 7.70
C ALA A 47 -20.59 -8.78 8.10
N LEU A 48 -20.18 -7.75 8.83
CA LEU A 48 -18.78 -7.48 9.17
C LEU A 48 -18.17 -8.61 10.02
N HIS A 49 -16.90 -8.88 9.78
CA HIS A 49 -16.09 -9.87 10.48
C HIS A 49 -14.64 -9.36 10.64
N ALA A 50 -13.77 -10.08 11.35
CA ALA A 50 -12.40 -9.65 11.64
C ALA A 50 -11.61 -9.25 10.38
N GLY A 51 -11.88 -9.84 9.21
CA GLY A 51 -11.29 -9.42 7.95
C GLY A 51 -11.67 -7.99 7.56
N HIS A 52 -12.92 -7.55 7.78
CA HIS A 52 -13.32 -6.15 7.55
C HIS A 52 -12.74 -5.22 8.63
N LEU A 53 -12.70 -5.67 9.88
CA LEU A 53 -12.13 -4.88 10.99
C LEU A 53 -10.65 -4.56 10.72
N SER A 54 -9.87 -5.51 10.21
CA SER A 54 -8.46 -5.26 9.85
C SER A 54 -8.28 -4.18 8.78
N LEU A 55 -9.25 -4.04 7.83
CA LEU A 55 -9.25 -2.93 6.86
C LEU A 55 -9.49 -1.59 7.56
N MET A 56 -10.47 -1.54 8.47
CA MET A 56 -10.83 -0.33 9.23
C MET A 56 -9.71 0.12 10.15
N GLU A 57 -9.09 -0.79 10.87
CA GLU A 57 -7.92 -0.54 11.73
C GLU A 57 -6.76 0.04 10.93
N ARG A 58 -6.47 -0.54 9.76
CA ARG A 58 -5.45 -0.01 8.86
C ARG A 58 -5.81 1.37 8.35
N ALA A 59 -7.07 1.58 7.94
CA ALA A 59 -7.55 2.88 7.48
C ALA A 59 -7.41 3.94 8.58
N LYS A 60 -7.73 3.62 9.85
CA LYS A 60 -7.59 4.54 10.99
C LYS A 60 -6.14 4.91 11.29
N ARG A 61 -5.21 3.98 11.11
CA ARG A 61 -3.78 4.28 11.30
C ARG A 61 -3.21 5.19 10.22
N GLU A 62 -3.74 5.10 9.00
CA GLU A 62 -3.20 5.77 7.82
C GLU A 62 -3.92 7.08 7.46
N ASN A 63 -5.09 7.37 8.04
CA ASN A 63 -5.92 8.54 7.69
C ASN A 63 -6.50 9.23 8.91
N GLN A 64 -6.88 10.50 8.74
CA GLN A 64 -7.48 11.34 9.77
C GLN A 64 -8.99 11.14 9.88
N LEU A 65 -9.66 10.89 8.76
CA LEU A 65 -11.09 10.61 8.67
C LEU A 65 -11.31 9.26 8.00
N VAL A 66 -12.01 8.35 8.66
CA VAL A 66 -12.34 7.03 8.09
C VAL A 66 -13.83 6.90 7.86
N ILE A 67 -14.17 6.56 6.62
CA ILE A 67 -15.53 6.33 6.17
C ILE A 67 -15.67 4.86 5.79
N VAL A 68 -16.69 4.21 6.31
CA VAL A 68 -17.08 2.85 5.92
C VAL A 68 -18.42 2.91 5.22
N SER A 69 -18.58 2.24 4.09
CA SER A 69 -19.92 2.04 3.52
C SER A 69 -20.42 0.62 3.77
N ILE A 70 -21.71 0.50 4.04
CA ILE A 70 -22.44 -0.77 4.06
C ILE A 70 -23.51 -0.69 2.99
N PHE A 71 -23.26 -1.34 1.85
CA PHE A 71 -24.20 -1.36 0.73
C PHE A 71 -24.21 -2.72 0.03
N VAL A 72 -25.33 -3.45 0.17
CA VAL A 72 -25.52 -4.70 -0.56
C VAL A 72 -25.93 -4.37 -2.00
N ASN A 73 -24.93 -4.40 -2.90
CA ASN A 73 -25.07 -3.95 -4.28
C ASN A 73 -25.87 -4.95 -5.13
N PRO A 74 -27.10 -4.63 -5.59
CA PRO A 74 -27.88 -5.56 -6.40
C PRO A 74 -27.25 -5.85 -7.76
N LEU A 75 -26.43 -4.94 -8.31
CA LEU A 75 -25.87 -5.04 -9.66
C LEU A 75 -24.83 -6.17 -9.80
N GLN A 76 -24.24 -6.61 -8.69
CA GLN A 76 -23.19 -7.63 -8.71
C GLN A 76 -23.69 -9.05 -8.43
N PHE A 77 -25.01 -9.24 -8.28
CA PHE A 77 -25.62 -10.54 -8.06
C PHE A 77 -26.38 -11.00 -9.30
N ALA A 78 -26.06 -12.21 -9.75
CA ALA A 78 -26.86 -12.88 -10.76
C ALA A 78 -28.24 -13.33 -10.18
N PRO A 79 -29.25 -13.54 -11.01
CA PRO A 79 -30.57 -13.94 -10.55
C PRO A 79 -30.61 -15.18 -9.63
N ASN A 80 -29.62 -16.07 -9.78
CA ASN A 80 -29.52 -17.33 -9.02
C ASN A 80 -28.56 -17.25 -7.84
N GLU A 81 -28.04 -16.05 -7.51
CA GLU A 81 -27.12 -15.86 -6.39
C GLU A 81 -27.86 -15.49 -5.09
N ASP A 82 -27.12 -15.40 -4.00
CA ASP A 82 -27.61 -15.25 -2.63
C ASP A 82 -28.08 -13.85 -2.23
N PHE A 83 -28.42 -12.97 -3.18
CA PHE A 83 -28.83 -11.57 -2.89
C PHE A 83 -29.97 -11.45 -1.87
N GLY A 84 -31.02 -12.28 -2.02
CA GLY A 84 -32.16 -12.29 -1.12
C GLY A 84 -31.84 -12.84 0.29
N ARG A 85 -30.83 -13.69 0.40
CA ARG A 85 -30.37 -14.30 1.66
C ARG A 85 -29.13 -13.64 2.25
N TYR A 86 -28.53 -12.66 1.54
CA TYR A 86 -27.34 -11.98 2.02
C TYR A 86 -27.63 -11.27 3.35
N PRO A 87 -26.84 -11.53 4.41
CA PRO A 87 -27.11 -11.04 5.74
C PRO A 87 -26.98 -9.51 5.82
N ARG A 88 -27.92 -8.87 6.52
CA ARG A 88 -27.98 -7.40 6.68
C ARG A 88 -28.11 -7.00 8.16
N PRO A 89 -27.19 -7.39 9.04
CA PRO A 89 -27.23 -7.09 10.48
C PRO A 89 -26.70 -5.67 10.77
N LEU A 90 -27.39 -4.63 10.28
CA LEU A 90 -26.89 -3.24 10.31
C LEU A 90 -26.53 -2.76 11.72
N GLU A 91 -27.33 -3.08 12.75
CA GLU A 91 -27.08 -2.64 14.12
C GLU A 91 -25.80 -3.29 14.70
N ARG A 92 -25.57 -4.58 14.41
CA ARG A 92 -24.33 -5.27 14.78
C ARG A 92 -23.13 -4.68 14.03
N ASP A 93 -23.27 -4.45 12.73
CA ASP A 93 -22.21 -3.89 11.89
C ASP A 93 -21.87 -2.46 12.33
N ARG A 94 -22.86 -1.68 12.72
CA ARG A 94 -22.70 -0.35 13.30
C ARG A 94 -21.88 -0.40 14.60
N ALA A 95 -22.22 -1.28 15.53
CA ALA A 95 -21.47 -1.44 16.78
C ALA A 95 -20.00 -1.80 16.52
N LEU A 96 -19.72 -2.70 15.58
CA LEU A 96 -18.35 -3.07 15.18
C LEU A 96 -17.58 -1.89 14.55
N CYS A 97 -18.23 -1.06 13.74
CA CYS A 97 -17.63 0.16 13.20
C CYS A 97 -17.32 1.18 14.31
N GLU A 98 -18.20 1.34 15.30
CA GLU A 98 -17.98 2.23 16.45
C GLU A 98 -16.78 1.74 17.29
N GLU A 99 -16.69 0.45 17.58
CA GLU A 99 -15.57 -0.17 18.30
C GLU A 99 -14.24 -0.01 17.53
N ALA A 100 -14.26 -0.17 16.20
CA ALA A 100 -13.08 0.05 15.35
C ALA A 100 -12.69 1.53 15.19
N GLY A 101 -13.42 2.47 15.83
CA GLY A 101 -13.13 3.90 15.79
C GLY A 101 -13.42 4.57 14.44
N VAL A 102 -14.34 4.03 13.65
CA VAL A 102 -14.79 4.61 12.38
C VAL A 102 -15.48 5.96 12.64
N ASP A 103 -15.18 6.97 11.83
CA ASP A 103 -15.74 8.31 12.01
C ASP A 103 -17.12 8.45 11.37
N VAL A 104 -17.30 7.83 10.19
CA VAL A 104 -18.54 7.89 9.42
C VAL A 104 -18.94 6.51 8.89
N LEU A 105 -20.18 6.13 9.12
CA LEU A 105 -20.83 4.99 8.49
C LEU A 105 -21.83 5.50 7.45
N PHE A 106 -21.69 5.07 6.19
CA PHE A 106 -22.61 5.36 5.11
C PHE A 106 -23.39 4.11 4.72
N ALA A 107 -24.68 4.08 5.00
CA ALA A 107 -25.56 2.92 4.77
C ALA A 107 -26.79 3.33 3.92
N PRO A 108 -26.60 3.60 2.61
CA PRO A 108 -27.68 4.04 1.73
C PRO A 108 -28.56 2.87 1.28
N THR A 109 -29.78 3.20 0.83
CA THR A 109 -30.67 2.24 0.15
C THR A 109 -30.30 2.13 -1.35
N PRO A 110 -30.76 1.07 -2.06
CA PRO A 110 -30.60 0.96 -3.51
C PRO A 110 -31.22 2.15 -4.27
N GLU A 111 -32.36 2.68 -3.79
CA GLU A 111 -33.03 3.84 -4.36
C GLU A 111 -32.16 5.10 -4.22
N GLU A 112 -31.60 5.35 -3.04
CA GLU A 112 -30.68 6.47 -2.78
C GLU A 112 -29.43 6.39 -3.65
N MET A 113 -28.93 5.17 -3.87
CA MET A 113 -27.81 4.93 -4.78
C MET A 113 -28.23 4.94 -6.27
N GLY A 114 -29.52 5.06 -6.59
CA GLY A 114 -30.04 5.10 -7.96
C GLY A 114 -29.70 3.85 -8.77
N VAL A 115 -29.68 2.67 -8.13
CA VAL A 115 -29.35 1.39 -8.78
C VAL A 115 -30.58 0.50 -9.03
N THR A 116 -31.75 1.10 -9.06
CA THR A 116 -33.05 0.41 -9.27
C THR A 116 -33.63 0.63 -10.65
N ALA A 117 -33.07 1.56 -11.42
CA ALA A 117 -33.63 1.97 -12.69
C ALA A 117 -33.17 1.08 -13.86
N SER A 118 -34.07 0.88 -14.83
CA SER A 118 -33.77 0.24 -16.12
C SER A 118 -32.79 1.06 -16.99
N THR A 119 -32.60 2.36 -16.65
CA THR A 119 -31.71 3.29 -17.34
C THR A 119 -30.58 3.69 -16.41
N GLN A 120 -29.46 2.95 -16.47
CA GLN A 120 -28.30 3.19 -15.63
C GLN A 120 -27.04 3.22 -16.48
N THR A 121 -26.11 4.12 -16.12
CA THR A 121 -24.75 4.08 -16.66
C THR A 121 -23.96 2.98 -15.99
N TYR A 122 -23.31 2.13 -16.77
CA TYR A 122 -22.41 1.08 -16.29
C TYR A 122 -20.96 1.45 -16.56
N VAL A 123 -20.08 1.06 -15.64
CA VAL A 123 -18.64 1.10 -15.83
C VAL A 123 -18.18 -0.31 -16.15
N GLN A 124 -17.68 -0.49 -17.37
CA GLN A 124 -17.25 -1.80 -17.87
C GLN A 124 -15.72 -1.91 -17.84
N PRO A 125 -15.13 -2.73 -16.95
CA PRO A 125 -13.71 -3.05 -16.97
C PRO A 125 -13.28 -3.79 -18.25
N PRO A 126 -11.96 -3.91 -18.52
CA PRO A 126 -11.48 -4.68 -19.66
C PRO A 126 -12.05 -6.11 -19.69
N LYS A 127 -12.60 -6.52 -20.85
CA LYS A 127 -13.25 -7.83 -21.00
C LYS A 127 -12.33 -8.99 -20.58
N ALA A 128 -11.03 -8.91 -20.92
CA ALA A 128 -10.05 -9.93 -20.56
C ALA A 128 -9.99 -10.15 -19.04
N MET A 129 -10.12 -9.10 -18.23
CA MET A 129 -10.11 -9.20 -16.76
C MET A 129 -11.42 -9.73 -16.18
N MET A 130 -12.56 -9.50 -16.88
CA MET A 130 -13.89 -9.91 -16.41
C MET A 130 -14.26 -11.34 -16.77
N LEU A 131 -13.66 -11.93 -17.81
CA LEU A 131 -14.03 -13.24 -18.34
C LEU A 131 -13.18 -14.40 -17.80
N ARG A 132 -12.39 -14.15 -16.77
CA ARG A 132 -11.50 -15.15 -16.13
C ARG A 132 -11.86 -15.34 -14.66
N LEU A 133 -11.30 -16.36 -14.03
CA LEU A 133 -11.46 -16.64 -12.60
C LEU A 133 -12.94 -16.56 -12.18
N CYS A 134 -13.25 -15.78 -11.15
CA CYS A 134 -14.64 -15.56 -10.70
C CYS A 134 -15.56 -15.03 -11.81
N GLY A 135 -15.05 -14.18 -12.70
CA GLY A 135 -15.85 -13.57 -13.75
C GLY A 135 -16.36 -14.55 -14.80
N ALA A 136 -15.62 -15.63 -15.07
CA ALA A 136 -16.07 -16.71 -15.95
C ALA A 136 -17.33 -17.43 -15.42
N PHE A 137 -17.48 -17.48 -14.10
CA PHE A 137 -18.56 -18.17 -13.39
C PHE A 137 -19.67 -17.22 -12.90
N ARG A 138 -19.45 -15.91 -13.00
CA ARG A 138 -20.36 -14.86 -12.52
C ARG A 138 -20.52 -13.74 -13.56
N PRO A 139 -21.19 -14.00 -14.68
CA PRO A 139 -21.42 -12.98 -15.72
C PRO A 139 -22.04 -11.71 -15.15
N GLY A 140 -21.53 -10.53 -15.53
CA GLY A 140 -22.01 -9.21 -15.06
C GLY A 140 -21.54 -8.78 -13.67
N HIS A 141 -20.97 -9.70 -12.87
CA HIS A 141 -20.52 -9.41 -11.50
C HIS A 141 -19.56 -8.23 -11.42
N PHE A 142 -18.49 -8.25 -12.20
CA PHE A 142 -17.46 -7.20 -12.12
C PHE A 142 -17.87 -5.89 -12.79
N GLU A 143 -18.81 -5.91 -13.72
CA GLU A 143 -19.46 -4.70 -14.22
C GLU A 143 -20.29 -4.03 -13.11
N GLY A 144 -21.05 -4.82 -12.34
CA GLY A 144 -21.77 -4.35 -11.16
C GLY A 144 -20.85 -3.80 -10.07
N VAL A 145 -19.73 -4.50 -9.78
CA VAL A 145 -18.71 -4.04 -8.82
C VAL A 145 -18.07 -2.74 -9.28
N ALA A 146 -17.60 -2.68 -10.52
CA ALA A 146 -16.93 -1.50 -11.07
C ALA A 146 -17.86 -0.28 -11.03
N THR A 147 -19.12 -0.45 -11.41
CA THR A 147 -20.12 0.61 -11.40
C THR A 147 -20.35 1.18 -10.00
N ILE A 148 -20.57 0.31 -9.00
CA ILE A 148 -20.86 0.80 -7.64
C ILE A 148 -19.62 1.37 -6.96
N VAL A 149 -18.45 0.76 -7.14
CA VAL A 149 -17.20 1.26 -6.56
C VAL A 149 -16.85 2.62 -7.16
N THR A 150 -16.97 2.81 -8.47
CA THR A 150 -16.80 4.13 -9.11
C THR A 150 -17.74 5.17 -8.50
N LYS A 151 -19.00 4.81 -8.32
CA LYS A 151 -20.00 5.69 -7.72
C LYS A 151 -19.64 6.07 -6.29
N LEU A 152 -19.25 5.11 -5.47
CA LEU A 152 -18.82 5.34 -4.09
C LEU A 152 -17.53 6.17 -4.01
N LEU A 153 -16.54 5.92 -4.86
CA LEU A 153 -15.31 6.72 -4.93
C LEU A 153 -15.59 8.18 -5.31
N ASN A 154 -16.52 8.42 -6.25
CA ASN A 154 -16.94 9.78 -6.61
C ASN A 154 -17.77 10.48 -5.52
N LEU A 155 -18.50 9.73 -4.69
CA LEU A 155 -19.26 10.28 -3.56
C LEU A 155 -18.37 10.67 -2.39
N VAL A 156 -17.43 9.79 -2.04
CA VAL A 156 -16.57 9.95 -0.86
C VAL A 156 -15.33 10.78 -1.17
N GLN A 157 -14.80 10.69 -2.39
CA GLN A 157 -13.53 11.31 -2.82
C GLN A 157 -12.38 11.03 -1.85
N PRO A 158 -12.07 9.76 -1.54
CA PRO A 158 -11.06 9.41 -0.56
C PRO A 158 -9.65 9.53 -1.15
N ASP A 159 -8.66 9.80 -0.29
CA ASP A 159 -7.24 9.69 -0.64
C ASP A 159 -6.81 8.22 -0.77
N ARG A 160 -7.38 7.33 0.07
CA ARG A 160 -7.11 5.89 0.07
C ARG A 160 -8.40 5.09 0.21
N ALA A 161 -8.49 4.02 -0.58
CA ALA A 161 -9.58 3.05 -0.44
C ALA A 161 -9.01 1.64 -0.19
N TYR A 162 -9.56 0.95 0.80
CA TYR A 162 -9.03 -0.30 1.35
C TYR A 162 -9.87 -1.50 0.91
N PHE A 163 -9.22 -2.51 0.34
CA PHE A 163 -9.85 -3.73 -0.16
C PHE A 163 -9.10 -4.97 0.32
N GLY A 164 -9.81 -6.04 0.60
CA GLY A 164 -9.21 -7.31 1.01
C GLY A 164 -8.59 -8.07 -0.17
N GLN A 165 -7.34 -8.53 -0.01
CA GLN A 165 -6.64 -9.36 -1.01
C GLN A 165 -7.36 -10.69 -1.30
N LYS A 166 -8.24 -11.14 -0.42
CA LYS A 166 -9.06 -12.34 -0.66
C LYS A 166 -9.83 -12.27 -1.98
N ASP A 167 -10.34 -11.10 -2.32
CA ASP A 167 -11.03 -10.83 -3.58
C ASP A 167 -10.03 -10.23 -4.61
N ALA A 168 -8.93 -10.97 -4.87
CA ALA A 168 -7.78 -10.50 -5.65
C ALA A 168 -8.15 -10.01 -7.05
N GLN A 169 -9.04 -10.71 -7.75
CA GLN A 169 -9.55 -10.26 -9.06
C GLN A 169 -10.27 -8.92 -8.95
N GLN A 170 -11.07 -8.72 -7.90
CA GLN A 170 -11.73 -7.43 -7.64
C GLN A 170 -10.70 -6.32 -7.43
N VAL A 171 -9.66 -6.59 -6.63
CA VAL A 171 -8.58 -5.61 -6.37
C VAL A 171 -7.86 -5.24 -7.67
N ALA A 172 -7.52 -6.21 -8.52
CA ALA A 172 -6.88 -5.97 -9.82
C ALA A 172 -7.77 -5.12 -10.73
N ILE A 173 -9.05 -5.45 -10.84
CA ILE A 173 -10.03 -4.71 -11.66
C ILE A 173 -10.21 -3.28 -11.14
N ILE A 174 -10.31 -3.08 -9.81
CA ILE A 174 -10.48 -1.73 -9.24
C ILE A 174 -9.20 -0.89 -9.43
N ARG A 175 -8.02 -1.48 -9.32
CA ARG A 175 -6.75 -0.79 -9.65
C ARG A 175 -6.70 -0.36 -11.12
N GLN A 176 -7.15 -1.23 -12.02
CA GLN A 176 -7.24 -0.90 -13.45
C GLN A 176 -8.23 0.24 -13.68
N LEU A 177 -9.42 0.16 -13.10
CA LEU A 177 -10.47 1.19 -13.17
C LEU A 177 -9.98 2.57 -12.69
N VAL A 178 -9.31 2.60 -11.53
CA VAL A 178 -8.76 3.85 -10.97
C VAL A 178 -7.73 4.47 -11.91
N ARG A 179 -6.88 3.65 -12.52
CA ARG A 179 -5.88 4.09 -13.49
C ARG A 179 -6.52 4.61 -14.79
N ASP A 180 -7.45 3.85 -15.36
CA ASP A 180 -8.08 4.18 -16.64
C ASP A 180 -8.97 5.42 -16.55
N LEU A 181 -9.65 5.62 -15.42
CA LEU A 181 -10.53 6.77 -15.16
C LEU A 181 -9.82 7.95 -14.49
N ASN A 182 -8.50 7.85 -14.27
CA ASN A 182 -7.69 8.88 -13.58
C ASN A 182 -8.32 9.32 -12.24
N LEU A 183 -8.88 8.37 -11.48
CA LEU A 183 -9.44 8.69 -10.17
C LEU A 183 -8.32 9.00 -9.16
N PRO A 184 -8.38 10.12 -8.43
CA PRO A 184 -7.33 10.54 -7.52
C PRO A 184 -7.40 9.79 -6.18
N VAL A 185 -7.35 8.45 -6.23
CA VAL A 185 -7.44 7.57 -5.07
C VAL A 185 -6.38 6.49 -5.12
N LYS A 186 -5.71 6.22 -4.00
CA LYS A 186 -4.78 5.09 -3.86
C LYS A 186 -5.55 3.85 -3.39
N ILE A 187 -5.49 2.76 -4.17
CA ILE A 187 -6.08 1.48 -3.78
C ILE A 187 -5.08 0.68 -2.94
N VAL A 188 -5.47 0.41 -1.71
CA VAL A 188 -4.69 -0.34 -0.72
C VAL A 188 -5.26 -1.75 -0.59
N ALA A 189 -4.50 -2.74 -1.04
CA ALA A 189 -4.83 -4.14 -0.78
C ALA A 189 -4.37 -4.52 0.64
N CYS A 190 -5.25 -5.15 1.41
CA CYS A 190 -4.96 -5.62 2.76
C CYS A 190 -4.87 -7.15 2.79
N PRO A 191 -3.97 -7.72 3.60
CA PRO A 191 -3.77 -9.17 3.67
C PRO A 191 -5.05 -9.96 3.98
N ILE A 192 -5.05 -11.22 3.57
CA ILE A 192 -6.14 -12.14 3.90
C ILE A 192 -6.05 -12.50 5.38
N ILE A 193 -7.13 -12.25 6.11
CA ILE A 193 -7.26 -12.73 7.49
C ILE A 193 -7.87 -14.12 7.47
N ARG A 194 -7.31 -15.02 8.28
CA ARG A 194 -7.65 -16.44 8.31
C ARG A 194 -8.09 -16.88 9.70
N GLU A 195 -8.92 -17.92 9.77
CA GLU A 195 -9.20 -18.67 10.98
C GLU A 195 -7.95 -19.47 11.42
N ALA A 196 -7.93 -19.98 12.63
CA ALA A 196 -6.79 -20.74 13.16
C ALA A 196 -6.42 -21.98 12.32
N ASN A 197 -7.40 -22.58 11.62
CA ASN A 197 -7.20 -23.71 10.71
C ASN A 197 -6.73 -23.30 9.30
N GLY A 198 -6.56 -22.00 9.03
CA GLY A 198 -6.12 -21.45 7.73
C GLY A 198 -7.26 -21.00 6.81
N LEU A 199 -8.52 -21.32 7.10
CA LEU A 199 -9.66 -20.89 6.29
C LEU A 199 -9.74 -19.36 6.19
N ALA A 200 -9.80 -18.83 4.97
CA ALA A 200 -9.97 -17.39 4.74
C ALA A 200 -11.32 -16.91 5.29
N LEU A 201 -11.30 -15.80 6.07
CA LEU A 201 -12.54 -15.25 6.63
C LEU A 201 -13.46 -14.72 5.54
N SER A 202 -14.73 -15.08 5.64
CA SER A 202 -15.80 -14.69 4.74
C SER A 202 -17.13 -14.63 5.45
N SER A 203 -17.99 -13.67 5.09
CA SER A 203 -19.37 -13.65 5.56
C SER A 203 -20.14 -14.94 5.19
N ARG A 204 -19.71 -15.65 4.15
CA ARG A 204 -20.29 -16.93 3.73
C ARG A 204 -19.88 -18.12 4.60
N ASN A 205 -18.83 -18.00 5.44
CA ASN A 205 -18.43 -19.09 6.36
C ASN A 205 -19.54 -19.42 7.37
N GLN A 206 -20.47 -18.50 7.63
CA GLN A 206 -21.62 -18.74 8.49
C GLN A 206 -22.63 -19.77 7.93
N TYR A 207 -22.56 -20.05 6.61
CA TYR A 207 -23.42 -21.06 5.97
C TYR A 207 -22.83 -22.46 6.06
N LEU A 208 -21.58 -22.61 6.52
CA LEU A 208 -20.89 -23.88 6.66
C LEU A 208 -21.13 -24.47 8.04
N SER A 209 -21.35 -25.79 8.11
CA SER A 209 -21.25 -26.54 9.35
C SER A 209 -19.81 -26.55 9.87
N ASP A 210 -19.61 -26.94 11.13
CA ASP A 210 -18.25 -27.02 11.70
C ASP A 210 -17.38 -28.05 10.97
N GLU A 211 -17.96 -29.16 10.50
CA GLU A 211 -17.26 -30.14 9.68
C GLU A 211 -16.87 -29.56 8.31
N GLU A 212 -17.79 -28.86 7.65
CA GLU A 212 -17.51 -28.19 6.37
C GLU A 212 -16.44 -27.10 6.51
N LYS A 213 -16.36 -26.38 7.65
CA LYS A 213 -15.27 -25.41 7.90
C LYS A 213 -13.90 -26.10 8.03
N ILE A 214 -13.85 -27.27 8.68
CA ILE A 214 -12.61 -28.05 8.78
C ILE A 214 -12.19 -28.50 7.37
N GLN A 215 -13.13 -29.02 6.58
CA GLN A 215 -12.89 -29.43 5.21
C GLN A 215 -12.48 -28.26 4.30
N ALA A 216 -13.10 -27.09 4.47
CA ALA A 216 -12.79 -25.88 3.72
C ALA A 216 -11.36 -25.35 3.94
N ALA A 217 -10.74 -25.66 5.08
CA ALA A 217 -9.35 -25.31 5.33
C ALA A 217 -8.37 -25.94 4.33
N THR A 218 -8.77 -27.05 3.66
CA THR A 218 -7.98 -27.69 2.60
C THR A 218 -7.72 -26.75 1.41
N LEU A 219 -8.57 -25.75 1.18
CA LEU A 219 -8.33 -24.74 0.15
C LEU A 219 -6.99 -24.02 0.39
N TYR A 220 -6.76 -23.58 1.63
CA TYR A 220 -5.51 -22.94 2.03
C TYR A 220 -4.34 -23.94 2.06
N GLN A 221 -4.56 -25.18 2.50
CA GLN A 221 -3.53 -26.23 2.51
C GLN A 221 -3.00 -26.48 1.09
N GLY A 222 -3.90 -26.55 0.09
CA GLY A 222 -3.51 -26.69 -1.30
C GLY A 222 -2.64 -25.52 -1.78
N LEU A 223 -3.04 -24.28 -1.47
CA LEU A 223 -2.25 -23.09 -1.81
C LEU A 223 -0.89 -23.10 -1.10
N ALA A 224 -0.84 -23.51 0.16
CA ALA A 224 0.40 -23.61 0.93
C ALA A 224 1.34 -24.70 0.39
N THR A 225 0.82 -25.83 -0.07
CA THR A 225 1.59 -26.90 -0.73
C THR A 225 2.21 -26.37 -2.04
N ALA A 226 1.44 -25.68 -2.87
CA ALA A 226 1.95 -25.05 -4.08
C ALA A 226 3.01 -23.97 -3.77
N GLN A 227 2.80 -23.15 -2.72
CA GLN A 227 3.79 -22.17 -2.26
C GLN A 227 5.09 -22.86 -1.84
N LYS A 228 5.02 -23.98 -1.12
CA LYS A 228 6.19 -24.74 -0.71
C LYS A 228 6.97 -25.27 -1.92
N LEU A 229 6.28 -25.82 -2.92
CA LEU A 229 6.92 -26.23 -4.17
C LEU A 229 7.57 -25.07 -4.91
N PHE A 230 6.88 -23.95 -4.97
CA PHE A 230 7.43 -22.72 -5.56
C PHE A 230 8.74 -22.29 -4.87
N ARG A 231 8.79 -22.33 -3.55
CA ARG A 231 9.99 -22.02 -2.76
C ARG A 231 11.15 -22.99 -3.03
N THR A 232 10.86 -24.25 -3.36
CA THR A 232 11.89 -25.24 -3.73
C THR A 232 12.33 -25.16 -5.19
N GLY A 233 11.84 -24.15 -5.93
CA GLY A 233 12.30 -23.87 -7.30
C GLY A 233 11.30 -24.22 -8.41
N GLU A 234 10.11 -24.79 -8.07
CA GLU A 234 9.09 -25.02 -9.10
C GLU A 234 8.51 -23.69 -9.61
N ARG A 235 8.46 -23.51 -10.93
CA ARG A 235 7.96 -22.30 -11.58
C ARG A 235 6.81 -22.57 -12.56
N SER A 236 6.62 -23.83 -12.93
CA SER A 236 5.58 -24.23 -13.89
C SER A 236 4.19 -24.06 -13.31
N SER A 237 3.35 -23.30 -13.99
CA SER A 237 1.94 -23.14 -13.64
C SER A 237 1.21 -24.48 -13.56
N ALA A 238 1.45 -25.38 -14.52
CA ALA A 238 0.82 -26.69 -14.56
C ALA A 238 1.12 -27.50 -13.28
N ASN A 239 2.38 -27.52 -12.83
CA ASN A 239 2.80 -28.26 -11.65
C ASN A 239 2.25 -27.65 -10.35
N LEU A 240 2.29 -26.31 -10.24
CA LEU A 240 1.77 -25.60 -9.07
C LEU A 240 0.25 -25.75 -8.95
N VAL A 241 -0.48 -25.63 -10.05
CA VAL A 241 -1.93 -25.89 -10.10
C VAL A 241 -2.25 -27.35 -9.78
N GLN A 242 -1.47 -28.29 -10.31
CA GLN A 242 -1.66 -29.72 -10.05
C GLN A 242 -1.46 -30.06 -8.56
N ALA A 243 -0.52 -29.43 -7.88
CA ALA A 243 -0.32 -29.62 -6.44
C ALA A 243 -1.58 -29.21 -5.64
N VAL A 244 -2.20 -28.09 -5.99
CA VAL A 244 -3.47 -27.69 -5.36
C VAL A 244 -4.58 -28.69 -5.65
N LYS A 245 -4.71 -29.13 -6.92
CA LYS A 245 -5.74 -30.12 -7.30
C LYS A 245 -5.63 -31.43 -6.53
N LEU A 246 -4.42 -31.92 -6.32
CA LEU A 246 -4.17 -33.15 -5.57
C LEU A 246 -4.60 -33.02 -4.11
N GLU A 247 -4.30 -31.90 -3.46
CA GLU A 247 -4.76 -31.66 -2.08
C GLU A 247 -6.29 -31.62 -1.99
N LEU A 248 -6.95 -30.89 -2.89
CA LEU A 248 -8.40 -30.78 -2.87
C LEU A 248 -9.10 -32.11 -3.19
N ALA A 249 -8.49 -32.96 -4.00
CA ALA A 249 -9.03 -34.30 -4.35
C ALA A 249 -9.14 -35.25 -3.15
N ASN A 250 -8.35 -34.99 -2.07
CA ASN A 250 -8.44 -35.77 -0.83
C ASN A 250 -9.74 -35.51 -0.05
N VAL A 251 -10.51 -34.47 -0.42
CA VAL A 251 -11.76 -34.08 0.26
C VAL A 251 -12.89 -34.01 -0.76
N PRO A 252 -13.63 -35.11 -0.97
CA PRO A 252 -14.60 -35.28 -2.07
C PRO A 252 -15.75 -34.26 -2.10
N VAL A 253 -16.07 -33.62 -0.98
CA VAL A 253 -17.12 -32.59 -0.89
C VAL A 253 -16.70 -31.25 -1.46
N ILE A 254 -15.40 -31.05 -1.75
CA ILE A 254 -14.87 -29.85 -2.36
C ILE A 254 -14.96 -30.00 -3.89
N HIS A 255 -15.73 -29.13 -4.51
CA HIS A 255 -15.88 -29.08 -5.97
C HIS A 255 -15.22 -27.82 -6.53
N PRO A 256 -13.97 -27.89 -7.04
CA PRO A 256 -13.29 -26.73 -7.63
C PRO A 256 -14.04 -26.23 -8.87
N GLU A 257 -14.27 -24.91 -8.95
CA GLU A 257 -14.73 -24.23 -10.16
C GLU A 257 -13.54 -23.85 -11.04
N TYR A 258 -12.49 -23.30 -10.42
CA TYR A 258 -11.22 -23.04 -11.08
C TYR A 258 -10.06 -23.11 -10.08
N ILE A 259 -8.88 -23.43 -10.60
CA ILE A 259 -7.58 -23.26 -9.95
C ILE A 259 -6.66 -22.76 -11.04
N GLU A 260 -6.26 -21.49 -10.97
CA GLU A 260 -5.52 -20.83 -12.04
C GLU A 260 -4.35 -20.02 -11.48
N LEU A 261 -3.27 -19.96 -12.24
CA LEU A 261 -2.12 -19.09 -11.98
C LEU A 261 -2.09 -18.01 -13.04
N VAL A 262 -2.22 -16.75 -12.59
CA VAL A 262 -2.33 -15.58 -13.46
C VAL A 262 -1.41 -14.45 -13.01
N ASP A 263 -1.13 -13.50 -13.90
CA ASP A 263 -0.49 -12.25 -13.54
C ASP A 263 -1.38 -11.45 -12.56
N PRO A 264 -0.87 -10.97 -11.42
CA PRO A 264 -1.68 -10.32 -10.40
C PRO A 264 -2.27 -8.97 -10.81
N MET A 265 -1.76 -8.35 -11.89
CA MET A 265 -2.22 -7.04 -12.38
C MET A 265 -3.13 -7.14 -13.59
N THR A 266 -2.76 -7.98 -14.57
CA THR A 266 -3.50 -8.12 -15.84
C THR A 266 -4.49 -9.26 -15.82
N LEU A 267 -4.33 -10.20 -14.88
CA LEU A 267 -5.08 -11.46 -14.78
C LEU A 267 -4.88 -12.39 -15.99
N GLU A 268 -3.86 -12.16 -16.80
CA GLU A 268 -3.50 -13.06 -17.89
C GLU A 268 -2.89 -14.36 -17.35
N PRO A 269 -3.21 -15.52 -17.94
CA PRO A 269 -2.62 -16.78 -17.51
C PRO A 269 -1.12 -16.78 -17.66
N LEU A 270 -0.43 -17.33 -16.67
CA LEU A 270 1.00 -17.54 -16.69
C LEU A 270 1.32 -19.01 -16.96
N GLU A 271 2.24 -19.28 -17.89
CA GLU A 271 2.81 -20.63 -18.07
C GLU A 271 3.86 -20.91 -16.98
N THR A 272 4.62 -19.86 -16.63
CA THR A 272 5.66 -19.90 -15.59
C THR A 272 5.65 -18.61 -14.79
N VAL A 273 6.00 -18.70 -13.50
CA VAL A 273 6.19 -17.52 -12.65
C VAL A 273 7.62 -17.02 -12.78
N THR A 274 7.80 -15.84 -13.34
CA THR A 274 9.12 -15.18 -13.45
C THR A 274 9.41 -14.23 -12.31
N ASP A 275 8.47 -13.34 -11.99
CA ASP A 275 8.57 -12.34 -10.92
C ASP A 275 7.47 -12.56 -9.86
N GLU A 276 6.21 -12.45 -10.29
CA GLU A 276 5.03 -12.66 -9.43
C GLU A 276 3.96 -13.48 -10.17
N GLY A 277 3.21 -14.28 -9.40
CA GLY A 277 2.04 -14.99 -9.90
C GLY A 277 0.94 -15.03 -8.85
N LEU A 278 -0.30 -14.81 -9.26
CA LEU A 278 -1.48 -14.97 -8.42
C LEU A 278 -2.06 -16.37 -8.64
N LEU A 279 -1.83 -17.26 -7.68
CA LEU A 279 -2.47 -18.58 -7.64
C LEU A 279 -3.82 -18.42 -6.96
N ALA A 280 -4.89 -18.50 -7.73
CA ALA A 280 -6.25 -18.25 -7.28
C ALA A 280 -7.14 -19.47 -7.50
N LEU A 281 -8.07 -19.70 -6.58
CA LEU A 281 -9.03 -20.77 -6.67
C LEU A 281 -10.43 -20.34 -6.23
N ALA A 282 -11.43 -21.02 -6.78
CA ALA A 282 -12.78 -21.05 -6.23
C ALA A 282 -13.27 -22.51 -6.16
N ALA A 283 -13.99 -22.81 -5.10
CA ALA A 283 -14.61 -24.12 -4.93
C ALA A 283 -15.97 -24.01 -4.24
N ARG A 284 -16.81 -25.01 -4.45
CA ARG A 284 -18.07 -25.19 -3.73
C ARG A 284 -17.93 -26.29 -2.69
N ILE A 285 -18.51 -26.03 -1.52
CA ILE A 285 -18.77 -27.02 -0.49
C ILE A 285 -20.27 -26.93 -0.22
N GLY A 286 -21.01 -27.99 -0.58
CA GLY A 286 -22.45 -27.94 -0.62
C GLY A 286 -22.95 -26.79 -1.51
N SER A 287 -23.78 -25.91 -0.96
CA SER A 287 -24.30 -24.72 -1.67
C SER A 287 -23.38 -23.49 -1.55
N THR A 288 -22.34 -23.54 -0.72
CA THR A 288 -21.49 -22.40 -0.40
C THR A 288 -20.30 -22.32 -1.34
N ARG A 289 -20.15 -21.16 -2.00
CA ARG A 289 -19.00 -20.84 -2.85
C ARG A 289 -17.94 -20.12 -2.03
N LEU A 290 -16.74 -20.66 -2.02
CA LEU A 290 -15.58 -20.12 -1.34
C LEU A 290 -14.50 -19.75 -2.36
N ILE A 291 -13.72 -18.72 -2.05
CA ILE A 291 -12.56 -18.31 -2.82
C ILE A 291 -11.35 -18.10 -1.90
N ASP A 292 -10.19 -18.41 -2.43
CA ASP A 292 -8.91 -18.11 -1.76
C ASP A 292 -7.83 -17.88 -2.81
N ASN A 293 -6.72 -17.29 -2.39
CA ASN A 293 -5.57 -17.08 -3.28
C ASN A 293 -4.27 -16.94 -2.50
N TYR A 294 -3.18 -17.07 -3.24
CA TYR A 294 -1.84 -16.79 -2.77
C TYR A 294 -1.03 -16.08 -3.85
N VAL A 295 -0.29 -15.02 -3.47
CA VAL A 295 0.64 -14.35 -4.38
C VAL A 295 2.02 -15.00 -4.23
N LEU A 296 2.43 -15.73 -5.26
CA LEU A 296 3.76 -16.31 -5.37
C LEU A 296 4.72 -15.24 -5.87
N ARG A 297 5.82 -15.00 -5.15
CA ARG A 297 6.80 -13.98 -5.51
C ARG A 297 8.19 -14.59 -5.54
N ASP A 298 8.85 -14.49 -6.71
CA ASP A 298 10.25 -14.88 -6.88
C ASP A 298 11.15 -13.66 -6.75
N ARG A 299 11.17 -13.11 -5.55
CA ARG A 299 12.01 -11.95 -5.27
C ARG A 299 12.81 -12.15 -3.98
N LYS A 300 14.04 -11.65 -3.99
CA LYS A 300 14.81 -11.51 -2.76
C LYS A 300 14.12 -10.53 -1.82
N PRO A 301 14.25 -10.71 -0.49
CA PRO A 301 13.67 -9.76 0.47
C PRO A 301 14.12 -8.32 0.23
N ILE A 302 13.22 -7.37 0.53
CA ILE A 302 13.51 -5.94 0.61
C ILE A 302 13.87 -5.60 2.05
N ILE A 303 14.93 -4.83 2.25
CA ILE A 303 15.30 -4.26 3.54
C ILE A 303 14.93 -2.77 3.53
N ALA A 304 13.92 -2.40 4.29
CA ALA A 304 13.50 -1.02 4.52
C ALA A 304 14.12 -0.48 5.81
N ILE A 305 14.92 0.59 5.72
CA ILE A 305 15.59 1.20 6.87
C ILE A 305 15.08 2.64 7.03
N ASP A 306 14.25 2.86 8.04
CA ASP A 306 13.71 4.17 8.37
C ASP A 306 14.35 4.76 9.63
N GLY A 307 14.13 6.05 9.86
CA GLY A 307 14.58 6.74 11.06
C GLY A 307 14.97 8.20 10.79
N PRO A 308 15.25 9.00 11.85
CA PRO A 308 15.57 10.42 11.74
C PRO A 308 16.92 10.68 11.05
N ALA A 309 17.18 11.93 10.69
CA ALA A 309 18.45 12.33 10.09
C ALA A 309 19.60 12.12 11.09
N GLY A 310 20.77 11.65 10.62
CA GLY A 310 21.96 11.43 11.47
C GLY A 310 21.94 10.13 12.29
N ALA A 311 20.90 9.28 12.20
CA ALA A 311 20.84 7.96 12.89
C ALA A 311 21.74 6.87 12.26
N GLY A 312 22.56 7.18 11.25
CA GLY A 312 23.51 6.24 10.62
C GLY A 312 22.92 5.36 9.52
N LYS A 313 21.65 5.58 9.11
CA LYS A 313 20.93 4.75 8.14
C LYS A 313 21.67 4.48 6.84
N SER A 314 22.10 5.53 6.13
CA SER A 314 22.71 5.41 4.81
C SER A 314 24.05 4.67 4.86
N THR A 315 24.82 4.86 5.94
CA THR A 315 26.08 4.15 6.15
C THR A 315 25.84 2.65 6.31
N VAL A 316 24.89 2.28 7.17
CA VAL A 316 24.57 0.88 7.44
C VAL A 316 23.86 0.23 6.26
N ALA A 317 22.92 0.96 5.60
CA ALA A 317 22.22 0.47 4.42
C ALA A 317 23.17 0.12 3.28
N LYS A 318 24.15 1.01 3.01
CA LYS A 318 25.17 0.77 1.98
C LYS A 318 26.02 -0.46 2.30
N LYS A 319 26.51 -0.58 3.55
CA LYS A 319 27.29 -1.75 3.99
C LYS A 319 26.46 -3.04 3.95
N ALA A 320 25.21 -3.00 4.38
CA ALA A 320 24.31 -4.15 4.33
C ALA A 320 24.07 -4.62 2.89
N ALA A 321 23.85 -3.69 1.96
CA ALA A 321 23.72 -4.01 0.54
C ALA A 321 25.00 -4.68 -0.02
N GLU A 322 26.16 -4.16 0.33
CA GLU A 322 27.45 -4.70 -0.10
C GLU A 322 27.68 -6.13 0.44
N VAL A 323 27.49 -6.35 1.75
CA VAL A 323 27.67 -7.67 2.41
C VAL A 323 26.69 -8.71 1.88
N LEU A 324 25.44 -8.31 1.62
CA LEU A 324 24.37 -9.21 1.18
C LEU A 324 24.30 -9.36 -0.36
N GLY A 325 25.11 -8.63 -1.12
CA GLY A 325 25.03 -8.62 -2.60
C GLY A 325 23.69 -8.11 -3.10
N LEU A 326 23.15 -7.07 -2.45
CA LEU A 326 21.88 -6.43 -2.79
C LEU A 326 22.11 -5.05 -3.40
N PHE A 327 21.10 -4.54 -4.09
CA PHE A 327 21.15 -3.18 -4.63
C PHE A 327 20.86 -2.15 -3.51
N TYR A 328 21.67 -1.11 -3.40
CA TYR A 328 21.44 0.00 -2.48
C TYR A 328 20.73 1.15 -3.18
N LEU A 329 19.56 1.56 -2.67
CA LEU A 329 18.79 2.70 -3.16
C LEU A 329 18.79 3.85 -2.14
N ASP A 330 19.55 4.91 -2.42
CA ASP A 330 19.60 6.17 -1.63
C ASP A 330 18.40 7.05 -2.01
N THR A 331 17.30 6.99 -1.24
CA THR A 331 16.14 7.86 -1.52
C THR A 331 16.45 9.34 -1.31
N GLY A 332 17.34 9.66 -0.39
CA GLY A 332 17.81 11.03 -0.21
C GLY A 332 18.51 11.56 -1.47
N ALA A 333 19.25 10.74 -2.18
CA ALA A 333 19.82 11.11 -3.48
C ALA A 333 18.74 11.35 -4.54
N MET A 334 17.64 10.57 -4.54
CA MET A 334 16.51 10.79 -5.45
C MET A 334 15.87 12.16 -5.22
N TYR A 335 15.57 12.52 -3.97
CA TYR A 335 15.03 13.84 -3.65
C TYR A 335 15.99 14.96 -4.02
N ARG A 336 17.30 14.79 -3.81
CA ARG A 336 18.32 15.76 -4.24
C ARG A 336 18.41 15.87 -5.76
N ALA A 337 18.31 14.77 -6.48
CA ALA A 337 18.34 14.73 -7.94
C ALA A 337 17.14 15.49 -8.54
N LEU A 338 15.94 15.22 -8.05
CA LEU A 338 14.76 15.99 -8.48
C LEU A 338 14.88 17.47 -8.11
N THR A 339 15.35 17.80 -6.90
CA THR A 339 15.57 19.20 -6.50
C THR A 339 16.58 19.89 -7.42
N TRP A 340 17.68 19.22 -7.79
CA TRP A 340 18.65 19.72 -8.75
C TRP A 340 17.99 20.00 -10.11
N PHE A 341 17.20 19.05 -10.63
CA PHE A 341 16.49 19.19 -11.90
C PHE A 341 15.55 20.41 -11.91
N LEU A 342 14.76 20.59 -10.85
CA LEU A 342 13.87 21.75 -10.69
C LEU A 342 14.63 23.07 -10.64
N LEU A 343 15.77 23.11 -9.94
CA LEU A 343 16.62 24.30 -9.88
C LEU A 343 17.26 24.63 -11.24
N GLN A 344 17.62 23.63 -12.05
CA GLN A 344 18.15 23.86 -13.40
C GLN A 344 17.06 24.36 -14.36
N SER A 345 15.82 23.93 -14.15
CA SER A 345 14.68 24.38 -14.97
C SER A 345 14.28 25.85 -14.68
N GLY A 346 14.83 26.47 -13.64
CA GLY A 346 14.61 27.87 -13.31
C GLY A 346 13.19 28.21 -12.83
N VAL A 347 12.42 27.21 -12.41
CA VAL A 347 11.02 27.37 -11.95
C VAL A 347 10.97 27.88 -10.52
N ASP A 348 9.88 28.57 -10.19
CA ASP A 348 9.56 28.89 -8.80
C ASP A 348 9.16 27.59 -8.07
N LEU A 349 9.95 27.20 -7.07
CA LEU A 349 9.71 25.99 -6.29
C LEU A 349 8.44 26.06 -5.43
N SER A 350 7.80 27.21 -5.31
CA SER A 350 6.50 27.41 -4.66
C SER A 350 5.32 27.22 -5.61
N ASP A 351 5.55 27.19 -6.92
CA ASP A 351 4.55 26.87 -7.95
C ASP A 351 4.37 25.33 -8.04
N GLU A 352 3.60 24.79 -7.09
CA GLU A 352 3.38 23.33 -7.00
C GLU A 352 2.85 22.68 -8.29
N PRO A 353 1.94 23.30 -9.09
CA PRO A 353 1.53 22.74 -10.38
C PRO A 353 2.68 22.57 -11.37
N THR A 354 3.54 23.59 -11.52
CA THR A 354 4.71 23.52 -12.41
C THR A 354 5.75 22.52 -11.88
N VAL A 355 5.95 22.47 -10.56
CA VAL A 355 6.82 21.46 -9.92
C VAL A 355 6.29 20.04 -10.18
N ALA A 356 4.98 19.81 -10.07
CA ALA A 356 4.34 18.52 -10.33
C ALA A 356 4.56 18.06 -11.78
N GLU A 357 4.38 18.95 -12.74
CA GLU A 357 4.60 18.67 -14.16
C GLU A 357 6.04 18.23 -14.42
N LEU A 358 7.01 19.01 -13.94
CA LEU A 358 8.43 18.69 -14.10
C LEU A 358 8.84 17.41 -13.32
N ALA A 359 8.30 17.19 -12.12
CA ALA A 359 8.57 15.99 -11.36
C ALA A 359 8.12 14.71 -12.11
N SER A 360 7.03 14.79 -12.86
CA SER A 360 6.53 13.68 -13.68
C SER A 360 7.45 13.34 -14.87
N GLN A 361 8.23 14.32 -15.34
CA GLN A 361 9.19 14.21 -16.47
C GLN A 361 10.61 13.87 -16.00
N CYS A 362 10.86 13.92 -14.70
CA CYS A 362 12.18 13.65 -14.12
C CYS A 362 12.38 12.14 -13.97
N HIS A 363 13.25 11.56 -14.77
CA HIS A 363 13.64 10.16 -14.69
C HIS A 363 15.00 10.05 -14.00
N ILE A 364 15.04 9.31 -12.86
CA ILE A 364 16.25 9.17 -12.04
C ILE A 364 16.76 7.73 -12.14
N GLU A 365 18.01 7.58 -12.55
CA GLU A 365 18.66 6.28 -12.66
C GLU A 365 19.87 6.19 -11.74
N PHE A 366 20.04 5.00 -11.14
CA PHE A 366 21.21 4.65 -10.35
C PHE A 366 22.02 3.59 -11.09
N VAL A 367 23.29 3.87 -11.31
CA VAL A 367 24.23 2.91 -11.86
C VAL A 367 25.20 2.53 -10.75
N ASN A 368 25.25 1.23 -10.43
CA ASN A 368 26.18 0.71 -9.44
C ASN A 368 27.62 0.80 -9.95
N THR A 369 28.31 1.86 -9.55
CA THR A 369 29.73 2.03 -9.73
C THR A 369 30.42 1.94 -8.36
N THR A 370 31.53 1.20 -8.26
CA THR A 370 32.35 1.19 -7.05
C THR A 370 33.25 2.43 -7.01
N PRO A 371 33.36 3.15 -5.88
CA PRO A 371 32.83 2.84 -4.53
C PRO A 371 31.44 3.44 -4.22
N THR A 372 30.86 4.25 -5.08
CA THR A 372 29.54 4.88 -4.85
C THR A 372 28.70 4.82 -6.11
N PRO A 373 27.39 4.53 -6.01
CA PRO A 373 26.50 4.59 -7.14
C PRO A 373 26.52 5.96 -7.81
N SER A 374 26.58 5.97 -9.14
CA SER A 374 26.37 7.19 -9.94
C SER A 374 24.88 7.45 -10.08
N VAL A 375 24.48 8.71 -10.07
CA VAL A 375 23.10 9.18 -10.19
C VAL A 375 22.93 9.96 -11.48
N PHE A 376 21.99 9.54 -12.29
CA PHE A 376 21.64 10.21 -13.54
C PHE A 376 20.24 10.78 -13.48
N VAL A 377 20.04 11.96 -14.08
CA VAL A 377 18.73 12.58 -14.29
C VAL A 377 18.54 12.79 -15.78
N ASN A 378 17.54 12.13 -16.36
CA ASN A 378 17.27 12.17 -17.79
C ASN A 378 18.52 11.89 -18.65
N GLY A 379 19.40 10.99 -18.19
CA GLY A 379 20.64 10.60 -18.85
C GLY A 379 21.86 11.47 -18.54
N GLU A 380 21.73 12.58 -17.79
CA GLU A 380 22.83 13.44 -17.34
C GLU A 380 23.39 12.96 -15.99
N ASP A 381 24.72 12.78 -15.88
CA ASP A 381 25.39 12.45 -14.62
C ASP A 381 25.36 13.65 -13.65
N VAL A 382 24.60 13.51 -12.58
CA VAL A 382 24.42 14.53 -11.54
C VAL A 382 25.03 14.16 -10.20
N THR A 383 25.83 13.07 -10.15
CA THR A 383 26.34 12.46 -8.91
C THR A 383 27.00 13.48 -7.96
N GLN A 384 27.75 14.43 -8.49
CA GLN A 384 28.39 15.49 -7.71
C GLN A 384 27.46 16.69 -7.54
N ALA A 385 26.72 17.06 -8.60
CA ALA A 385 25.88 18.26 -8.62
C ALA A 385 24.76 18.23 -7.56
N ILE A 386 24.20 17.06 -7.27
CA ILE A 386 23.13 16.89 -6.26
C ILE A 386 23.60 17.09 -4.82
N ARG A 387 24.91 17.18 -4.58
CA ARG A 387 25.51 17.41 -3.25
C ARG A 387 25.81 18.88 -2.98
N ALA A 388 25.60 19.75 -3.98
CA ALA A 388 25.84 21.18 -3.85
C ALA A 388 24.99 21.81 -2.72
N PRO A 389 25.52 22.79 -1.98
CA PRO A 389 24.81 23.44 -0.88
C PRO A 389 23.46 24.03 -1.28
N ARG A 390 23.35 24.59 -2.50
CA ARG A 390 22.10 25.16 -3.05
C ARG A 390 21.00 24.11 -3.20
N VAL A 391 21.36 22.86 -3.53
CA VAL A 391 20.42 21.74 -3.63
C VAL A 391 19.99 21.29 -2.24
N THR A 392 20.97 21.05 -1.36
CA THR A 392 20.73 20.55 0.00
C THR A 392 19.82 21.48 0.81
N ALA A 393 19.96 22.80 0.64
CA ALA A 393 19.11 23.79 1.32
C ALA A 393 17.64 23.75 0.91
N ARG A 394 17.29 23.20 -0.25
CA ARG A 394 15.92 23.20 -0.80
C ARG A 394 15.22 21.83 -0.72
N VAL A 395 15.97 20.75 -0.50
CA VAL A 395 15.45 19.37 -0.53
C VAL A 395 14.27 19.19 0.42
N SER A 396 14.32 19.70 1.64
CA SER A 396 13.26 19.50 2.63
C SER A 396 11.92 20.13 2.19
N ALA A 397 11.97 21.35 1.62
CA ALA A 397 10.78 22.02 1.11
C ALA A 397 10.16 21.27 -0.09
N ILE A 398 11.00 20.79 -1.02
CA ILE A 398 10.56 20.02 -2.18
C ILE A 398 10.01 18.64 -1.74
N ALA A 399 10.67 17.97 -0.81
CA ALA A 399 10.23 16.68 -0.29
C ALA A 399 8.91 16.75 0.52
N ALA A 400 8.46 17.93 0.94
CA ALA A 400 7.18 18.13 1.59
C ALA A 400 5.99 18.16 0.61
N GLN A 401 6.24 18.45 -0.68
CA GLN A 401 5.20 18.54 -1.70
C GLN A 401 4.66 17.16 -2.08
N GLY A 402 3.33 17.02 -2.11
CA GLY A 402 2.64 15.75 -2.36
C GLY A 402 2.96 15.15 -3.74
N SER A 403 2.92 15.97 -4.78
CA SER A 403 3.20 15.58 -6.16
C SER A 403 4.62 15.05 -6.37
N VAL A 404 5.61 15.71 -5.74
CA VAL A 404 7.01 15.28 -5.73
C VAL A 404 7.16 13.90 -5.11
N ARG A 405 6.49 13.69 -3.97
CA ARG A 405 6.53 12.39 -3.29
C ARG A 405 5.90 11.30 -4.13
N GLU A 406 4.74 11.57 -4.74
CA GLU A 406 4.05 10.61 -5.60
C GLU A 406 4.94 10.16 -6.77
N ALA A 407 5.56 11.12 -7.47
CA ALA A 407 6.46 10.83 -8.58
C ALA A 407 7.67 9.98 -8.15
N LEU A 408 8.32 10.32 -7.01
CA LEU A 408 9.49 9.59 -6.53
C LEU A 408 9.14 8.23 -5.92
N VAL A 409 8.04 8.11 -5.17
CA VAL A 409 7.58 6.81 -4.62
C VAL A 409 7.32 5.82 -5.75
N LYS A 410 6.70 6.26 -6.84
CA LYS A 410 6.48 5.40 -8.02
C LYS A 410 7.81 4.89 -8.60
N GLN A 411 8.83 5.75 -8.72
CA GLN A 411 10.16 5.32 -9.20
C GLN A 411 10.84 4.39 -8.19
N GLN A 412 10.78 4.66 -6.88
CA GLN A 412 11.31 3.81 -5.82
C GLN A 412 10.66 2.41 -5.86
N GLN A 413 9.35 2.33 -6.01
CA GLN A 413 8.62 1.07 -6.11
C GLN A 413 9.03 0.27 -7.35
N ASN A 414 9.33 0.93 -8.47
CA ASN A 414 9.85 0.26 -9.66
C ASN A 414 11.23 -0.39 -9.41
N TYR A 415 12.12 0.27 -8.66
CA TYR A 415 13.40 -0.33 -8.24
C TYR A 415 13.21 -1.57 -7.37
N GLY A 416 12.25 -1.53 -6.44
CA GLY A 416 11.98 -2.66 -5.54
C GLY A 416 11.11 -3.77 -6.11
N ARG A 417 10.62 -3.63 -7.34
CA ARG A 417 9.68 -4.60 -7.92
C ARG A 417 10.23 -6.03 -7.93
N ARG A 418 11.54 -6.19 -8.21
CA ARG A 418 12.21 -7.49 -8.21
C ARG A 418 12.83 -7.85 -6.84
N GLY A 419 12.60 -7.04 -5.81
CA GLY A 419 13.23 -7.21 -4.52
C GLY A 419 14.75 -7.09 -4.56
N GLY A 420 15.42 -7.67 -3.57
CA GLY A 420 16.89 -7.68 -3.51
C GLY A 420 17.50 -6.29 -3.36
N ILE A 421 16.81 -5.40 -2.67
CA ILE A 421 17.26 -4.02 -2.41
C ILE A 421 17.35 -3.73 -0.91
N VAL A 422 18.31 -2.88 -0.57
CA VAL A 422 18.35 -2.16 0.69
C VAL A 422 18.03 -0.70 0.41
N ILE A 423 17.04 -0.18 1.08
CA ILE A 423 16.56 1.18 0.85
C ILE A 423 16.45 1.93 2.17
N ASP A 424 16.99 3.14 2.24
CA ASP A 424 16.91 3.97 3.43
C ASP A 424 16.08 5.25 3.19
N GLY A 425 15.35 5.67 4.22
CA GLY A 425 14.49 6.84 4.13
C GLY A 425 13.85 7.27 5.45
N ARG A 426 12.56 7.68 5.37
CA ARG A 426 11.75 8.16 6.49
C ARG A 426 10.42 7.41 6.61
N ASP A 427 9.95 6.87 5.51
CA ASP A 427 8.63 6.28 5.33
C ASP A 427 8.66 5.05 4.42
N ILE A 428 9.83 4.39 4.37
CA ILE A 428 10.02 3.25 3.47
C ILE A 428 9.12 2.09 3.90
N GLY A 429 9.21 1.68 5.16
CA GLY A 429 8.44 0.56 5.69
C GLY A 429 6.97 0.86 5.95
N THR A 430 6.58 2.14 5.96
CA THR A 430 5.18 2.55 6.18
C THR A 430 4.44 2.92 4.91
N HIS A 431 5.15 3.45 3.90
CA HIS A 431 4.50 4.03 2.71
C HIS A 431 5.06 3.49 1.38
N VAL A 432 6.37 3.45 1.22
CA VAL A 432 7.01 3.04 -0.05
C VAL A 432 6.90 1.53 -0.26
N PHE A 433 7.36 0.75 0.72
CA PHE A 433 7.30 -0.71 0.76
C PHE A 433 6.67 -1.20 2.06
N PRO A 434 5.35 -1.00 2.24
CA PRO A 434 4.65 -1.48 3.44
C PRO A 434 4.61 -3.01 3.56
N ASP A 435 5.00 -3.70 2.50
CA ASP A 435 5.15 -5.15 2.39
C ASP A 435 6.61 -5.62 2.36
N ALA A 436 7.58 -4.74 2.70
CA ALA A 436 8.98 -5.13 2.85
C ALA A 436 9.12 -6.22 3.92
N GLU A 437 9.89 -7.25 3.60
CA GLU A 437 10.06 -8.42 4.45
C GLU A 437 10.96 -8.15 5.67
N VAL A 438 11.86 -7.19 5.56
CA VAL A 438 12.70 -6.73 6.67
C VAL A 438 12.53 -5.23 6.84
N LYS A 439 12.03 -4.83 8.00
CA LYS A 439 11.84 -3.42 8.35
C LYS A 439 12.61 -3.09 9.61
N VAL A 440 13.47 -2.08 9.51
CA VAL A 440 14.30 -1.60 10.61
C VAL A 440 14.06 -0.11 10.81
N PHE A 441 13.91 0.29 12.05
CA PHE A 441 13.79 1.69 12.43
C PHE A 441 14.98 2.07 13.31
N LEU A 442 15.93 2.83 12.75
CA LEU A 442 17.12 3.28 13.47
C LEU A 442 16.84 4.58 14.19
N THR A 443 17.22 4.65 15.47
CA THR A 443 17.17 5.85 16.29
C THR A 443 18.52 6.17 16.91
N ALA A 444 18.75 7.42 17.25
CA ALA A 444 19.82 7.90 18.11
C ALA A 444 19.38 9.19 18.79
N SER A 445 19.94 9.49 19.96
CA SER A 445 19.69 10.75 20.68
C SER A 445 20.06 11.97 19.82
N ILE A 446 19.46 13.13 20.10
CA ILE A 446 19.75 14.36 19.37
C ILE A 446 21.23 14.72 19.55
N GLU A 447 21.74 14.55 20.75
CA GLU A 447 23.12 14.84 21.14
C GLU A 447 24.12 13.99 20.33
N GLU A 448 23.88 12.69 20.23
CA GLU A 448 24.75 11.79 19.46
C GLU A 448 24.72 12.10 17.97
N ARG A 449 23.53 12.41 17.43
CA ARG A 449 23.38 12.80 16.01
C ARG A 449 24.04 14.15 15.69
N ALA A 450 23.99 15.09 16.62
CA ALA A 450 24.68 16.38 16.51
C ALA A 450 26.21 16.18 16.54
N ARG A 451 26.70 15.32 17.42
CA ARG A 451 28.12 14.96 17.49
C ARG A 451 28.60 14.31 16.19
N ARG A 452 27.87 13.33 15.68
CA ARG A 452 28.19 12.70 14.38
C ARG A 452 28.20 13.71 13.25
N ARG A 453 27.22 14.61 13.21
CA ARG A 453 27.13 15.67 12.19
C ARG A 453 28.29 16.66 12.27
N GLN A 454 28.72 17.04 13.47
CA GLN A 454 29.89 17.91 13.68
C GLN A 454 31.17 17.27 13.12
N VAL A 455 31.39 15.97 13.38
CA VAL A 455 32.52 15.23 12.83
C VAL A 455 32.48 15.19 11.30
N ASP A 456 31.31 14.95 10.72
CA ASP A 456 31.12 14.93 9.26
C ASP A 456 31.46 16.29 8.62
N LEU A 457 30.98 17.40 9.23
CA LEU A 457 31.25 18.75 8.75
C LEU A 457 32.76 19.11 8.83
N LYS A 458 33.41 18.68 9.91
CA LYS A 458 34.85 18.87 10.08
C LYS A 458 35.65 18.09 9.03
N ASN A 459 35.25 16.87 8.73
CA ASN A 459 35.88 16.04 7.67
C ASN A 459 35.69 16.66 6.26
N LEU A 460 34.64 17.44 6.06
CA LEU A 460 34.38 18.18 4.83
C LEU A 460 35.08 19.56 4.78
N GLY A 461 35.93 19.88 5.78
CA GLY A 461 36.66 21.14 5.83
C GLY A 461 35.82 22.37 6.17
N GLN A 462 34.60 22.16 6.72
CA GLN A 462 33.76 23.28 7.15
C GLN A 462 34.20 23.79 8.54
N PRO A 463 33.98 25.09 8.86
CA PRO A 463 34.31 25.64 10.17
C PRO A 463 33.55 24.92 11.29
N ASP A 464 34.15 24.94 12.49
CA ASP A 464 33.57 24.32 13.67
C ASP A 464 32.19 24.92 13.98
N VAL A 465 31.13 24.14 13.84
CA VAL A 465 29.75 24.55 14.09
C VAL A 465 29.39 24.25 15.53
N ASN A 466 28.70 25.17 16.19
CA ASN A 466 28.27 25.03 17.58
C ASN A 466 27.33 23.80 17.72
N LEU A 467 27.65 22.91 18.68
CA LEU A 467 26.89 21.70 18.93
C LEU A 467 25.41 21.98 19.23
N SER A 468 25.13 23.02 20.06
CA SER A 468 23.76 23.42 20.40
C SER A 468 22.95 23.92 19.19
N GLU A 469 23.60 24.57 18.21
CA GLU A 469 22.94 24.98 16.96
C GLU A 469 22.60 23.75 16.11
N LEU A 470 23.50 22.75 16.06
CA LEU A 470 23.25 21.49 15.37
C LEU A 470 22.11 20.72 16.04
N GLU A 471 22.08 20.63 17.35
CA GLU A 471 20.99 19.99 18.11
C GLU A 471 19.63 20.65 17.81
N ALA A 472 19.57 21.99 17.87
CA ALA A 472 18.35 22.73 17.56
C ALA A 472 17.89 22.50 16.10
N SER A 473 18.82 22.50 15.14
CA SER A 473 18.53 22.22 13.73
C SER A 473 18.02 20.79 13.51
N ILE A 474 18.61 19.83 14.20
CA ILE A 474 18.19 18.41 14.14
C ILE A 474 16.80 18.24 14.75
N ALA A 475 16.54 18.83 15.92
CA ALA A 475 15.23 18.80 16.57
C ALA A 475 14.12 19.40 15.70
N GLU A 476 14.38 20.53 15.07
CA GLU A 476 13.41 21.17 14.17
C GLU A 476 13.14 20.29 12.93
N ARG A 477 14.17 19.70 12.36
CA ARG A 477 14.02 18.79 11.23
C ARG A 477 13.22 17.53 11.59
N ASP A 478 13.46 16.95 12.77
CA ASP A 478 12.70 15.79 13.28
C ASP A 478 11.22 16.16 13.49
N ARG A 479 10.96 17.35 14.02
CA ARG A 479 9.60 17.87 14.15
C ARG A 479 8.93 17.96 12.79
N GLN A 480 9.58 18.54 11.80
CA GLN A 480 9.06 18.65 10.42
C GLN A 480 8.81 17.28 9.80
N ASP A 481 9.77 16.34 9.90
CA ASP A 481 9.65 14.99 9.36
C ASP A 481 8.50 14.21 10.03
N SER A 482 8.26 14.41 11.35
CA SER A 482 7.24 13.68 12.12
C SER A 482 5.85 14.30 12.03
N THR A 483 5.74 15.61 11.78
CA THR A 483 4.44 16.32 11.75
C THR A 483 3.95 16.63 10.34
N ARG A 484 4.71 16.30 9.30
CA ARG A 484 4.27 16.52 7.92
C ARG A 484 2.97 15.78 7.64
N ALA A 485 2.06 16.40 6.87
CA ALA A 485 0.75 15.85 6.57
C ALA A 485 0.82 14.56 5.73
N ILE A 486 1.81 14.44 4.83
CA ILE A 486 1.96 13.29 3.92
C ILE A 486 3.15 12.44 4.35
N SER A 487 2.92 11.16 4.62
CA SER A 487 3.93 10.15 4.99
C SER A 487 4.89 10.61 6.10
N PRO A 488 4.39 10.95 7.30
CA PRO A 488 5.23 11.36 8.42
C PRO A 488 6.23 10.28 8.81
N LEU A 489 7.38 10.70 9.38
CA LEU A 489 8.34 9.78 9.96
C LEU A 489 7.69 9.03 11.12
N ARG A 490 7.43 7.75 10.93
CA ARG A 490 6.88 6.84 11.95
C ARG A 490 7.54 5.47 11.82
N LYS A 491 7.72 4.81 12.95
CA LYS A 491 8.11 3.40 12.97
C LYS A 491 6.92 2.57 12.45
N ALA A 492 7.15 1.68 11.48
CA ALA A 492 6.15 0.68 11.09
C ALA A 492 5.89 -0.30 12.25
N ASP A 493 4.66 -0.80 12.39
CA ASP A 493 4.27 -1.65 13.52
C ASP A 493 5.10 -2.94 13.59
N ASP A 494 5.47 -3.47 12.43
CA ASP A 494 6.29 -4.66 12.26
C ASP A 494 7.80 -4.36 12.11
N ALA A 495 8.22 -3.10 12.26
CA ALA A 495 9.63 -2.73 12.19
C ALA A 495 10.35 -3.01 13.52
N ILE A 496 11.56 -3.52 13.41
CA ILE A 496 12.46 -3.69 14.55
C ILE A 496 13.16 -2.37 14.84
N GLY A 497 13.00 -1.85 16.05
CA GLY A 497 13.70 -0.64 16.51
C GLY A 497 15.11 -0.99 16.95
N ILE A 498 16.10 -0.22 16.47
CA ILE A 498 17.51 -0.31 16.91
C ILE A 498 17.95 1.08 17.32
N GLU A 499 18.33 1.23 18.59
CA GLU A 499 18.94 2.44 19.14
C GLU A 499 20.46 2.37 18.94
N THR A 500 21.03 3.39 18.28
CA THR A 500 22.42 3.34 17.80
C THR A 500 23.41 4.14 18.63
N ASP A 501 23.00 4.73 19.76
CA ASP A 501 23.86 5.62 20.58
C ASP A 501 25.14 4.93 21.07
N ASN A 502 25.02 3.68 21.52
CA ASN A 502 26.11 2.90 22.06
C ASN A 502 26.54 1.72 21.16
N LEU A 503 26.13 1.73 19.90
CA LEU A 503 26.45 0.66 18.96
C LEU A 503 27.45 1.14 17.91
N THR A 504 28.39 0.26 17.58
CA THR A 504 29.25 0.46 16.41
C THR A 504 28.44 0.20 15.12
N ILE A 505 28.94 0.74 14.01
CA ILE A 505 28.34 0.49 12.69
C ILE A 505 28.26 -1.01 12.40
N ASP A 506 29.30 -1.77 12.78
CA ASP A 506 29.36 -3.20 12.51
C ASP A 506 28.35 -3.99 13.37
N GLN A 507 28.10 -3.58 14.62
CA GLN A 507 27.04 -4.20 15.46
C GLN A 507 25.65 -3.97 14.88
N VAL A 508 25.36 -2.77 14.38
CA VAL A 508 24.08 -2.47 13.71
C VAL A 508 23.96 -3.25 12.40
N LEU A 509 25.04 -3.36 11.64
CA LEU A 509 25.12 -4.14 10.41
C LEU A 509 24.83 -5.62 10.68
N ASP A 510 25.49 -6.23 11.68
CA ASP A 510 25.30 -7.63 12.05
C ASP A 510 23.84 -7.92 12.44
N ALA A 511 23.21 -7.01 13.17
CA ALA A 511 21.80 -7.13 13.50
C ALA A 511 20.90 -7.16 12.25
N ILE A 512 21.13 -6.27 11.28
CA ILE A 512 20.34 -6.21 10.04
C ILE A 512 20.61 -7.45 9.16
N VAL A 513 21.87 -7.87 9.03
CA VAL A 513 22.24 -9.07 8.26
C VAL A 513 21.59 -10.31 8.86
N THR A 514 21.61 -10.45 10.19
CA THR A 514 20.95 -11.56 10.89
C THR A 514 19.45 -11.59 10.64
N LEU A 515 18.78 -10.43 10.70
CA LEU A 515 17.35 -10.32 10.40
C LEU A 515 17.04 -10.73 8.95
N TYR A 516 17.85 -10.26 8.00
CA TYR A 516 17.70 -10.63 6.60
C TYR A 516 17.88 -12.13 6.38
N GLN A 517 18.93 -12.72 6.93
CA GLN A 517 19.23 -14.15 6.78
C GLN A 517 18.11 -15.02 7.38
N LYS A 518 17.63 -14.65 8.57
CA LYS A 518 16.48 -15.31 9.21
C LYS A 518 15.22 -15.21 8.32
N THR A 519 14.95 -14.05 7.78
CA THR A 519 13.78 -13.84 6.89
C THR A 519 13.97 -14.60 5.59
N ALA A 520 15.13 -14.52 4.95
CA ALA A 520 15.43 -15.24 3.73
C ALA A 520 15.32 -16.77 3.91
N SER A 521 15.79 -17.31 5.04
CA SER A 521 15.67 -18.74 5.36
C SER A 521 14.21 -19.19 5.59
N VAL A 522 13.33 -18.30 6.06
CA VAL A 522 11.89 -18.58 6.19
C VAL A 522 11.20 -18.49 4.84
N LEU A 523 11.72 -17.65 3.94
CA LEU A 523 11.18 -17.46 2.59
C LEU A 523 11.77 -18.46 1.57
N ALA A 524 12.94 -19.02 1.82
CA ALA A 524 13.54 -20.13 1.08
C ALA A 524 12.92 -21.47 1.51
#